data_df3ab13157a9c93801dc7a8f795e2c57
#
_entry.id   df3ab13157a9c93801dc7a8f795e2c57
#
_cell.length_a   1.000
_cell.length_b   1.000
_cell.length_c   1.000
_cell.angle_alpha   90.00
_cell.angle_beta   90.00
_cell.angle_gamma   90.00
#
_symmetry.space_group_name_H-M   'P 1'
#
loop_
_entity.id
_entity.type
_entity.pdbx_description
1 polymer ?
#
loop_
_entity_poly.entity_id
_entity_poly.type
_entity_poly.pdbx_seq_one_letter_code
_entity_poly.pdbx_strand_id
1 'polypeptide(L)'
;MGLTFAEAQKEVDAWIGRFEEGYFPPLLMLARLAEELGEVARVLAHRHGKTPKPGEEEGDLEEEVGDLLFVLVSLANSQGIDLERAFRKVMAKYQARDGARWTPKDDGPMLK
;
A
#
# COMPACT_ATOMS: atom_id res chain seq x y z
N MET A 1 -13.10 -13.95 -10.33
CA MET A 1 -13.43 -12.80 -9.49
C MET A 1 -12.19 -12.28 -8.81
N GLY A 2 -12.09 -10.99 -8.67
CA GLY A 2 -10.94 -10.38 -8.04
C GLY A 2 -10.91 -10.55 -6.53
N LEU A 3 -9.74 -10.35 -5.97
CA LEU A 3 -9.52 -10.38 -4.53
C LEU A 3 -10.10 -9.13 -3.88
N THR A 4 -10.83 -9.28 -2.78
CA THR A 4 -11.34 -8.15 -2.01
C THR A 4 -10.33 -7.77 -0.93
N PHE A 5 -10.50 -6.57 -0.35
CA PHE A 5 -9.68 -6.17 0.80
C PHE A 5 -9.83 -7.14 1.97
N ALA A 6 -11.06 -7.58 2.22
CA ALA A 6 -11.32 -8.52 3.32
C ALA A 6 -10.58 -9.85 3.09
N GLU A 7 -10.59 -10.34 1.86
CA GLU A 7 -9.88 -11.57 1.53
C GLU A 7 -8.36 -11.41 1.64
N ALA A 8 -7.83 -10.27 1.20
CA ALA A 8 -6.41 -9.99 1.32
C ALA A 8 -5.98 -9.94 2.79
N GLN A 9 -6.78 -9.27 3.63
CA GLN A 9 -6.51 -9.20 5.06
C GLN A 9 -6.53 -10.57 5.71
N LYS A 10 -7.48 -11.40 5.31
CA LYS A 10 -7.60 -12.76 5.82
C LYS A 10 -6.41 -13.63 5.42
N GLU A 11 -5.96 -13.50 4.18
CA GLU A 11 -4.82 -14.27 3.68
C GLU A 11 -3.54 -13.90 4.41
N VAL A 12 -3.31 -12.62 4.64
CA VAL A 12 -2.15 -12.14 5.40
C VAL A 12 -2.21 -12.64 6.84
N ASP A 13 -3.39 -12.56 7.45
CA ASP A 13 -3.57 -13.00 8.82
C ASP A 13 -3.30 -14.51 8.96
N ALA A 14 -3.77 -15.30 8.01
CA ALA A 14 -3.53 -16.74 8.00
C ALA A 14 -2.04 -17.07 7.85
N TRP A 15 -1.34 -16.32 7.01
CA TRP A 15 0.09 -16.50 6.82
C TRP A 15 0.88 -16.19 8.08
N ILE A 16 0.64 -15.02 8.67
CA ILE A 16 1.36 -14.59 9.88
C ILE A 16 1.02 -15.49 11.05
N GLY A 17 -0.22 -15.94 11.16
CA GLY A 17 -0.67 -16.84 12.23
C GLY A 17 -0.03 -18.22 12.22
N ARG A 18 0.70 -18.57 11.18
CA ARG A 18 1.43 -19.83 11.12
C ARG A 18 2.70 -19.82 11.98
N PHE A 19 3.14 -18.65 12.42
CA PHE A 19 4.42 -18.48 13.09
C PHE A 19 4.22 -18.00 14.52
N GLU A 20 5.06 -18.51 15.44
CA GLU A 20 4.97 -18.15 16.86
C GLU A 20 5.16 -16.66 17.11
N GLU A 21 6.00 -16.02 16.30
CA GLU A 21 6.29 -14.60 16.45
C GLU A 21 5.05 -13.72 16.24
N GLY A 22 4.15 -14.16 15.34
CA GLY A 22 2.95 -13.39 15.05
C GLY A 22 3.23 -12.02 14.45
N TYR A 23 2.35 -11.09 14.70
CA TYR A 23 2.54 -9.70 14.22
C TYR A 23 3.64 -9.01 14.99
N PHE A 24 4.46 -8.26 14.30
CA PHE A 24 5.49 -7.45 14.92
C PHE A 24 4.87 -6.32 15.75
N PRO A 25 5.59 -5.80 16.75
CA PRO A 25 5.13 -4.61 17.48
C PRO A 25 4.90 -3.43 16.54
N PRO A 26 3.95 -2.54 16.89
CA PRO A 26 3.55 -1.44 15.96
C PRO A 26 4.69 -0.57 15.46
N LEU A 27 5.64 -0.22 16.33
CA LEU A 27 6.76 0.62 15.88
C LEU A 27 7.70 -0.10 14.93
N LEU A 28 7.84 -1.41 15.09
CA LEU A 28 8.64 -2.20 14.15
C LEU A 28 7.92 -2.31 12.80
N MET A 29 6.61 -2.44 12.81
CA MET A 29 5.83 -2.43 11.57
C MET A 29 5.94 -1.10 10.86
N LEU A 30 5.95 0.01 11.60
CA LEU A 30 6.15 1.33 11.01
C LEU A 30 7.52 1.44 10.35
N ALA A 31 8.55 0.93 11.03
CA ALA A 31 9.91 0.93 10.46
C ALA A 31 9.96 0.10 9.17
N ARG A 32 9.32 -1.05 9.16
CA ARG A 32 9.23 -1.90 7.98
C ARG A 32 8.49 -1.22 6.83
N LEU A 33 7.39 -0.53 7.15
CA LEU A 33 6.64 0.21 6.15
C LEU A 33 7.51 1.29 5.50
N ALA A 34 8.29 2.00 6.31
CA ALA A 34 9.21 3.01 5.81
C ALA A 34 10.31 2.41 4.93
N GLU A 35 10.84 1.25 5.32
CA GLU A 35 11.84 0.54 4.51
C GLU A 35 11.28 0.14 3.14
N GLU A 36 10.08 -0.45 3.11
CA GLU A 36 9.47 -0.87 1.85
C GLU A 36 9.10 0.33 0.97
N LEU A 37 8.69 1.43 1.59
CA LEU A 37 8.47 2.67 0.84
C LEU A 37 9.77 3.16 0.22
N GLY A 38 10.87 3.07 0.95
CA GLY A 38 12.20 3.41 0.43
C GLY A 38 12.59 2.56 -0.76
N GLU A 39 12.27 1.27 -0.74
CA GLU A 39 12.56 0.39 -1.86
C GLU A 39 11.75 0.77 -3.10
N VAL A 40 10.47 1.11 -2.93
CA VAL A 40 9.65 1.62 -4.03
C VAL A 40 10.28 2.89 -4.60
N ALA A 41 10.68 3.80 -3.73
CA ALA A 41 11.31 5.06 -4.14
C ALA A 41 12.61 4.81 -4.91
N ARG A 42 13.43 3.86 -4.47
CA ARG A 42 14.68 3.52 -5.15
C ARG A 42 14.42 3.03 -6.56
N VAL A 43 13.48 2.10 -6.74
CA VAL A 43 13.16 1.57 -8.06
C VAL A 43 12.62 2.65 -8.99
N LEU A 44 11.73 3.50 -8.47
CA LEU A 44 11.19 4.61 -9.24
C LEU A 44 12.27 5.59 -9.66
N ALA A 45 13.22 5.88 -8.75
CA ALA A 45 14.35 6.77 -9.08
C ALA A 45 15.19 6.19 -10.20
N HIS A 46 15.49 4.89 -10.17
CA HIS A 46 16.25 4.21 -11.23
C HIS A 46 15.52 4.24 -12.56
N ARG A 47 14.22 4.06 -12.56
CA ARG A 47 13.41 4.09 -13.78
C ARG A 47 13.35 5.49 -14.40
N HIS A 48 13.54 6.52 -13.60
CA HIS A 48 13.35 7.90 -14.03
C HIS A 48 14.66 8.71 -14.02
N GLY A 49 15.77 8.07 -14.25
CA GLY A 49 17.02 8.74 -14.58
C GLY A 49 18.20 8.57 -13.64
N LYS A 50 17.96 8.08 -12.42
CA LYS A 50 19.08 7.86 -11.51
C LYS A 50 19.83 6.60 -11.93
N THR A 51 21.13 6.73 -12.14
CA THR A 51 21.97 5.58 -12.48
C THR A 51 22.22 4.70 -11.25
N PRO A 52 21.95 3.40 -11.33
CA PRO A 52 22.30 2.50 -10.23
C PRO A 52 23.79 2.53 -9.92
N LYS A 53 24.14 2.35 -8.65
CA LYS A 53 25.52 2.23 -8.24
C LYS A 53 26.10 0.93 -8.76
N PRO A 54 27.45 0.85 -8.96
CA PRO A 54 28.05 -0.41 -9.36
C PRO A 54 27.67 -1.55 -8.43
N GLY A 55 27.20 -2.64 -9.01
CA GLY A 55 26.73 -3.81 -8.25
C GLY A 55 25.31 -3.73 -7.74
N GLU A 56 24.66 -2.60 -7.90
CA GLU A 56 23.25 -2.43 -7.51
C GLU A 56 22.37 -2.85 -8.68
N GLU A 57 21.40 -3.73 -8.39
CA GLU A 57 20.47 -4.17 -9.42
C GLU A 57 19.28 -3.24 -9.54
N GLU A 58 18.76 -3.13 -10.75
CA GLU A 58 17.48 -2.48 -10.98
C GLU A 58 16.38 -3.40 -10.43
N GLY A 59 15.54 -2.88 -9.55
CA GLY A 59 14.53 -3.68 -8.89
C GLY A 59 13.26 -3.84 -9.71
N ASP A 60 12.37 -4.67 -9.20
CA ASP A 60 11.05 -4.93 -9.77
C ASP A 60 10.02 -4.10 -9.01
N LEU A 61 9.46 -3.09 -9.66
CA LEU A 61 8.52 -2.18 -9.03
C LEU A 61 7.26 -2.91 -8.55
N GLU A 62 6.77 -3.86 -9.32
CA GLU A 62 5.59 -4.63 -8.94
C GLU A 62 5.83 -5.37 -7.63
N GLU A 63 6.97 -6.02 -7.50
CA GLU A 63 7.31 -6.74 -6.27
C GLU A 63 7.46 -5.79 -5.09
N GLU A 64 8.13 -4.64 -5.30
CA GLU A 64 8.32 -3.67 -4.21
C GLU A 64 6.99 -3.06 -3.75
N VAL A 65 6.08 -2.78 -4.67
CA VAL A 65 4.74 -2.32 -4.31
C VAL A 65 3.98 -3.41 -3.55
N GLY A 66 4.15 -4.67 -3.97
CA GLY A 66 3.56 -5.81 -3.27
C GLY A 66 4.08 -5.93 -1.85
N ASP A 67 5.39 -5.76 -1.64
CA ASP A 67 5.99 -5.80 -0.31
C ASP A 67 5.44 -4.68 0.58
N LEU A 68 5.32 -3.48 0.03
CA LEU A 68 4.75 -2.34 0.74
C LEU A 68 3.29 -2.63 1.14
N LEU A 69 2.53 -3.18 0.22
CA LEU A 69 1.14 -3.53 0.47
C LEU A 69 1.02 -4.60 1.56
N PHE A 70 1.87 -5.61 1.53
CA PHE A 70 1.86 -6.66 2.53
C PHE A 70 2.05 -6.08 3.94
N VAL A 71 3.03 -5.20 4.09
CA VAL A 71 3.30 -4.58 5.40
C VAL A 71 2.12 -3.71 5.83
N LEU A 72 1.53 -2.97 4.89
CA LEU A 72 0.37 -2.12 5.19
C LEU A 72 -0.83 -2.97 5.64
N VAL A 73 -1.09 -4.08 4.95
CA VAL A 73 -2.18 -4.99 5.34
C VAL A 73 -1.90 -5.59 6.72
N SER A 74 -0.65 -5.97 6.98
CA SER A 74 -0.24 -6.50 8.29
C SER A 74 -0.49 -5.49 9.40
N LEU A 75 -0.14 -4.24 9.17
CA LEU A 75 -0.39 -3.16 10.13
C LEU A 75 -1.88 -2.99 10.39
N ALA A 76 -2.67 -2.96 9.33
CA ALA A 76 -4.12 -2.84 9.45
C ALA A 76 -4.70 -3.97 10.29
N ASN A 77 -4.28 -5.21 10.00
CA ASN A 77 -4.75 -6.37 10.76
C ASN A 77 -4.39 -6.26 12.24
N SER A 78 -3.14 -5.90 12.53
CA SER A 78 -2.68 -5.82 13.92
C SER A 78 -3.38 -4.73 14.73
N GLN A 79 -3.88 -3.70 14.05
CA GLN A 79 -4.56 -2.57 14.69
C GLN A 79 -6.08 -2.67 14.59
N GLY A 80 -6.60 -3.77 14.05
CA GLY A 80 -8.05 -3.95 13.94
C GLY A 80 -8.70 -3.05 12.91
N ILE A 81 -7.98 -2.65 11.88
CA ILE A 81 -8.50 -1.76 10.84
C ILE A 81 -9.06 -2.58 9.69
N ASP A 82 -10.31 -2.30 9.33
CA ASP A 82 -10.94 -2.84 8.13
C ASP A 82 -10.55 -1.95 6.95
N LEU A 83 -9.76 -2.48 6.02
CA LEU A 83 -9.23 -1.70 4.91
C LEU A 83 -10.30 -1.24 3.93
N GLU A 84 -11.36 -2.01 3.74
CA GLU A 84 -12.46 -1.53 2.90
C GLU A 84 -13.10 -0.30 3.51
N ARG A 85 -13.39 -0.34 4.81
CA ARG A 85 -13.95 0.82 5.51
C ARG A 85 -13.00 2.01 5.45
N ALA A 86 -11.73 1.79 5.70
CA ALA A 86 -10.73 2.86 5.66
C ALA A 86 -10.66 3.51 4.28
N PHE A 87 -10.68 2.70 3.24
CA PHE A 87 -10.64 3.18 1.85
C PHE A 87 -11.88 4.00 1.51
N ARG A 88 -13.06 3.49 1.85
CA ARG A 88 -14.32 4.18 1.57
C ARG A 88 -14.41 5.50 2.33
N LYS A 89 -13.95 5.51 3.56
CA LYS A 89 -13.92 6.70 4.40
C LYS A 89 -13.06 7.80 3.76
N VAL A 90 -11.90 7.43 3.26
CA VAL A 90 -10.99 8.37 2.61
C VAL A 90 -11.56 8.86 1.28
N MET A 91 -12.15 7.97 0.49
CA MET A 91 -12.78 8.37 -0.77
C MET A 91 -13.93 9.35 -0.55
N ALA A 92 -14.76 9.09 0.46
CA ALA A 92 -15.85 10.00 0.82
C ALA A 92 -15.30 11.37 1.25
N LYS A 93 -14.22 11.37 2.03
CA LYS A 93 -13.55 12.60 2.45
C LYS A 93 -13.04 13.42 1.25
N TYR A 94 -12.36 12.76 0.31
CA TYR A 94 -11.84 13.45 -0.87
C TYR A 94 -12.95 13.98 -1.75
N GLN A 95 -14.00 13.22 -1.94
CA GLN A 95 -15.15 13.67 -2.74
C GLN A 95 -15.81 14.90 -2.11
N ALA A 96 -15.98 14.91 -0.80
CA ALA A 96 -16.60 16.03 -0.09
C ALA A 96 -15.71 17.26 -0.05
N ARG A 97 -14.41 17.07 0.26
CA ARG A 97 -13.47 18.18 0.45
C ARG A 97 -12.89 18.71 -0.84
N ASP A 98 -12.51 17.81 -1.74
CA ASP A 98 -11.71 18.14 -2.91
C ASP A 98 -12.45 17.95 -4.24
N GLY A 99 -13.69 17.46 -4.24
CA GLY A 99 -14.44 17.21 -5.46
C GLY A 99 -14.64 18.44 -6.32
N ALA A 100 -14.75 19.62 -5.70
CA ALA A 100 -14.89 20.88 -6.42
C ALA A 100 -13.55 21.62 -6.57
N ARG A 101 -12.48 21.10 -5.99
CA ARG A 101 -11.16 21.74 -6.01
C ARG A 101 -10.44 21.56 -7.34
N TRP A 102 -10.58 20.38 -7.92
CA TRP A 102 -9.92 20.04 -9.17
C TRP A 102 -10.86 20.28 -10.34
N THR A 103 -10.34 20.41 -11.54
CA THR A 103 -11.13 20.71 -12.74
C THR A 103 -11.64 19.42 -13.38
N PRO A 104 -12.96 19.15 -13.34
CA PRO A 104 -13.50 17.96 -14.01
C PRO A 104 -13.30 18.07 -15.52
N LYS A 105 -13.21 16.93 -16.19
CA LYS A 105 -13.22 16.90 -17.65
C LYS A 105 -14.62 17.27 -18.13
N ASP A 106 -14.67 18.04 -19.23
CA ASP A 106 -15.93 18.63 -19.72
C ASP A 106 -16.99 17.59 -20.05
N ASP A 107 -16.59 16.52 -20.71
CA ASP A 107 -17.51 15.53 -21.26
C ASP A 107 -17.48 14.21 -20.52
N GLY A 108 -16.68 14.13 -19.49
CA GLY A 108 -16.52 12.88 -18.76
C GLY A 108 -17.52 12.76 -17.62
N PRO A 109 -18.29 11.68 -17.57
CA PRO A 109 -19.03 11.41 -16.36
C PRO A 109 -18.04 11.14 -15.23
N MET A 110 -18.40 11.58 -14.04
CA MET A 110 -17.59 11.28 -12.87
C MET A 110 -17.60 9.78 -12.62
N LEU A 111 -16.48 9.25 -12.20
CA LEU A 111 -16.41 7.86 -11.75
C LEU A 111 -17.33 7.69 -10.55
N LYS A 112 -18.16 6.68 -10.64
CA LYS A 112 -19.16 6.41 -9.60
C LYS A 112 -18.70 5.28 -8.70
#